data_b35c5f0badb94bed5678ab104d88773a
#
_entry.id   b35c5f0badb94bed5678ab104d88773a
#
_cell.length_a   1.000
_cell.length_b   1.000
_cell.length_c   1.000
_cell.angle_alpha   90.00
_cell.angle_beta   90.00
_cell.angle_gamma   90.00
#
_symmetry.space_group_name_H-M   'P 1'
#
loop_
_entity.id
_entity.type
_entity.pdbx_description
1 polymer ?
#
loop_
_entity_poly.entity_id
_entity_poly.type
_entity_poly.pdbx_seq_one_letter_code
_entity_poly.pdbx_strand_id
1 'polypeptide(L)'
;EKLGHSYSPAIHAELADYAYKLYEVAPDALAAFLTGGDFDALNVTIPYKKAVIPYCAALSPIAQKLGSVNVLVRRPDGTLYGDNADAFGFEYLVRHSGVDIAGKKALVLGNGGASATVQAVLAQLGARVTVISRSGEDNYANLERHADAQVIVNTTPVGMYPNTGKAAVDLRQFPQCALVLDVVYNPARTALLLQAEALGIPCAGGLYMLVAQAKRSCEVFTGTTVDDGEILRIYRRLRQ
;
A
#
# COMPACT_ATOMS: atom_id res chain seq x y z
N GLU A 1 -15.85 0.57 -8.68
CA GLU A 1 -15.75 -0.35 -7.53
C GLU A 1 -16.47 0.27 -6.34
N LYS A 2 -17.18 -0.53 -5.53
CA LYS A 2 -17.90 -0.01 -4.36
C LYS A 2 -16.92 0.39 -3.26
N LEU A 3 -17.04 1.63 -2.77
CA LEU A 3 -16.13 2.23 -1.79
C LEU A 3 -16.70 2.27 -0.35
N GLY A 4 -17.87 1.68 -0.11
CA GLY A 4 -18.66 1.81 1.13
C GLY A 4 -17.97 1.36 2.43
N HIS A 5 -16.82 0.71 2.37
CA HIS A 5 -16.03 0.28 3.54
C HIS A 5 -14.66 0.96 3.62
N SER A 6 -14.47 2.08 2.91
CA SER A 6 -13.20 2.81 2.92
C SER A 6 -12.98 3.53 4.26
N TYR A 7 -11.80 3.33 4.86
CA TYR A 7 -11.37 4.06 6.05
C TYR A 7 -10.82 5.47 5.72
N SER A 8 -10.61 5.76 4.42
CA SER A 8 -10.01 7.04 4.00
C SER A 8 -10.76 8.28 4.52
N PRO A 9 -12.10 8.38 4.46
CA PRO A 9 -12.78 9.57 4.98
C PRO A 9 -12.50 9.80 6.47
N ALA A 10 -12.53 8.74 7.29
CA ALA A 10 -12.28 8.84 8.72
C ALA A 10 -10.82 9.23 9.03
N ILE A 11 -9.86 8.72 8.24
CA ILE A 11 -8.44 9.05 8.40
C ILE A 11 -8.18 10.51 7.98
N HIS A 12 -8.71 10.93 6.84
CA HIS A 12 -8.50 12.29 6.33
C HIS A 12 -9.15 13.35 7.21
N ALA A 13 -10.30 13.06 7.84
CA ALA A 13 -10.93 13.95 8.82
C ALA A 13 -10.08 14.19 10.08
N GLU A 14 -9.14 13.29 10.39
CA GLU A 14 -8.19 13.45 11.50
C GLU A 14 -6.92 14.23 11.11
N LEU A 15 -6.63 14.32 9.80
CA LEU A 15 -5.38 14.89 9.28
C LEU A 15 -5.50 16.38 8.97
N ALA A 16 -6.65 16.84 8.46
CA ALA A 16 -6.87 18.24 8.11
C ALA A 16 -8.36 18.56 7.92
N ASP A 17 -8.69 19.84 8.00
CA ASP A 17 -10.05 20.37 7.80
C ASP A 17 -10.31 20.61 6.32
N TYR A 18 -10.71 19.55 5.59
CA TYR A 18 -11.23 19.62 4.22
C TYR A 18 -12.32 18.57 3.99
N ALA A 19 -13.22 18.85 3.06
CA ALA A 19 -14.27 17.90 2.70
C ALA A 19 -13.69 16.71 1.93
N TYR A 20 -13.78 15.50 2.48
CA TYR A 20 -13.37 14.26 1.80
C TYR A 20 -14.60 13.45 1.37
N LYS A 21 -14.79 13.31 0.05
CA LYS A 21 -15.93 12.61 -0.55
C LYS A 21 -15.48 11.38 -1.31
N LEU A 22 -16.30 10.33 -1.32
CA LEU A 22 -16.08 9.13 -2.12
C LEU A 22 -16.78 9.27 -3.47
N TYR A 23 -16.06 8.98 -4.57
CA TYR A 23 -16.59 9.00 -5.92
C TYR A 23 -16.48 7.61 -6.55
N GLU A 24 -17.62 7.04 -6.91
CA GLU A 24 -17.69 5.78 -7.67
C GLU A 24 -17.88 6.13 -9.16
N VAL A 25 -16.79 6.18 -9.89
CA VAL A 25 -16.76 6.60 -11.29
C VAL A 25 -16.70 5.37 -12.19
N ALA A 26 -17.56 5.28 -13.20
CA ALA A 26 -17.50 4.24 -14.21
C ALA A 26 -16.33 4.47 -15.18
N PRO A 27 -15.75 3.41 -15.80
CA PRO A 27 -14.58 3.56 -16.68
C PRO A 27 -14.79 4.53 -17.85
N ASP A 28 -15.95 4.54 -18.45
CA ASP A 28 -16.36 5.43 -19.56
C ASP A 28 -16.56 6.89 -19.13
N ALA A 29 -16.87 7.12 -17.85
CA ALA A 29 -17.04 8.45 -17.27
C ALA A 29 -15.72 9.06 -16.73
N LEU A 30 -14.62 8.28 -16.66
CA LEU A 30 -13.36 8.72 -16.04
C LEU A 30 -12.79 9.98 -16.69
N ALA A 31 -12.75 10.03 -18.02
CA ALA A 31 -12.21 11.17 -18.74
C ALA A 31 -12.99 12.48 -18.43
N ALA A 32 -14.32 12.43 -18.52
CA ALA A 32 -15.19 13.57 -18.23
C ALA A 32 -15.05 14.02 -16.76
N PHE A 33 -14.96 13.05 -15.83
CA PHE A 33 -14.76 13.34 -14.42
C PHE A 33 -13.41 14.04 -14.14
N LEU A 34 -12.32 13.58 -14.76
CA LEU A 34 -10.99 14.17 -14.55
C LEU A 34 -10.84 15.56 -15.19
N THR A 35 -11.53 15.83 -16.30
CA THR A 35 -11.44 17.13 -17.01
C THR A 35 -12.41 18.16 -16.47
N GLY A 36 -13.62 17.76 -16.06
CA GLY A 36 -14.70 18.67 -15.67
C GLY A 36 -15.23 18.49 -14.25
N GLY A 37 -14.70 17.52 -13.49
CA GLY A 37 -15.17 17.25 -12.12
C GLY A 37 -14.80 18.34 -11.13
N ASP A 38 -15.69 18.57 -10.16
CA ASP A 38 -15.51 19.50 -9.06
C ASP A 38 -14.71 18.85 -7.94
N PHE A 39 -13.37 18.94 -8.05
CA PHE A 39 -12.42 18.49 -7.03
C PHE A 39 -11.11 19.28 -7.11
N ASP A 40 -10.47 19.50 -5.98
CA ASP A 40 -9.12 20.08 -5.90
C ASP A 40 -8.05 18.98 -5.94
N ALA A 41 -8.32 17.86 -5.27
CA ALA A 41 -7.42 16.72 -5.22
C ALA A 41 -8.20 15.40 -5.09
N LEU A 42 -7.55 14.28 -5.44
CA LEU A 42 -8.15 12.94 -5.38
C LEU A 42 -7.15 11.90 -4.89
N ASN A 43 -7.62 10.97 -4.07
CA ASN A 43 -6.99 9.67 -3.95
C ASN A 43 -7.58 8.71 -4.99
N VAL A 44 -6.70 8.08 -5.77
CA VAL A 44 -7.07 7.15 -6.84
C VAL A 44 -6.78 5.72 -6.40
N THR A 45 -7.77 4.84 -6.58
CA THR A 45 -7.63 3.42 -6.28
C THR A 45 -7.83 2.54 -7.53
N ILE A 46 -7.78 1.24 -7.36
CA ILE A 46 -8.06 0.25 -8.41
C ILE A 46 -9.46 0.50 -9.00
N PRO A 47 -9.63 0.43 -10.34
CA PRO A 47 -8.62 0.02 -11.32
C PRO A 47 -7.87 1.18 -11.98
N TYR A 48 -7.97 2.40 -11.47
CA TYR A 48 -7.65 3.64 -12.19
C TYR A 48 -6.22 4.15 -12.03
N LYS A 49 -5.39 3.57 -11.14
CA LYS A 49 -4.03 4.08 -10.83
C LYS A 49 -3.10 4.23 -12.04
N LYS A 50 -3.31 3.44 -13.11
CA LYS A 50 -2.59 3.59 -14.39
C LYS A 50 -3.39 4.42 -15.38
N ALA A 51 -4.70 4.29 -15.39
CA ALA A 51 -5.59 4.94 -16.34
C ALA A 51 -5.60 6.46 -16.21
N VAL A 52 -5.27 7.02 -15.04
CA VAL A 52 -5.22 8.47 -14.81
C VAL A 52 -3.93 9.14 -15.31
N ILE A 53 -2.86 8.36 -15.56
CA ILE A 53 -1.54 8.88 -15.96
C ILE A 53 -1.61 9.77 -17.21
N PRO A 54 -2.32 9.40 -18.30
CA PRO A 54 -2.41 10.22 -19.49
C PRO A 54 -3.05 11.60 -19.28
N TYR A 55 -3.77 11.80 -18.20
CA TYR A 55 -4.43 13.06 -17.84
C TYR A 55 -3.54 13.98 -17.00
N CYS A 56 -2.38 13.50 -16.56
CA CYS A 56 -1.44 14.27 -15.74
C CYS A 56 -0.48 15.05 -16.63
N ALA A 57 -0.41 16.37 -16.45
CA ALA A 57 0.59 17.22 -17.12
C ALA A 57 2.01 16.99 -16.55
N ALA A 58 2.11 16.53 -15.30
CA ALA A 58 3.36 16.15 -14.67
C ALA A 58 3.14 15.06 -13.62
N LEU A 59 4.18 14.26 -13.39
CA LEU A 59 4.22 13.20 -12.39
C LEU A 59 5.39 13.41 -11.44
N SER A 60 5.22 12.98 -10.19
CA SER A 60 6.35 12.88 -9.27
C SER A 60 7.36 11.82 -9.74
N PRO A 61 8.63 11.90 -9.33
CA PRO A 61 9.63 10.88 -9.68
C PRO A 61 9.22 9.45 -9.28
N ILE A 62 8.55 9.31 -8.13
CA ILE A 62 8.09 7.99 -7.67
C ILE A 62 6.91 7.48 -8.50
N ALA A 63 5.96 8.34 -8.87
CA ALA A 63 4.85 7.96 -9.74
C ALA A 63 5.33 7.56 -11.15
N GLN A 64 6.33 8.26 -11.70
CA GLN A 64 6.99 7.90 -12.96
C GLN A 64 7.66 6.53 -12.86
N LYS A 65 8.49 6.32 -11.82
CA LYS A 65 9.23 5.06 -11.61
C LYS A 65 8.28 3.87 -11.47
N LEU A 66 7.16 4.04 -10.76
CA LEU A 66 6.17 2.98 -10.53
C LEU A 66 5.19 2.78 -11.69
N GLY A 67 5.05 3.77 -12.59
CA GLY A 67 3.99 3.78 -13.59
C GLY A 67 2.60 3.68 -12.94
N SER A 68 2.41 4.32 -11.79
CA SER A 68 1.19 4.22 -10.98
C SER A 68 0.97 5.52 -10.19
N VAL A 69 -0.23 6.06 -10.28
CA VAL A 69 -0.66 7.28 -9.59
C VAL A 69 -1.81 6.93 -8.66
N ASN A 70 -1.70 7.28 -7.38
CA ASN A 70 -2.80 7.17 -6.43
C ASN A 70 -3.17 8.49 -5.75
N VAL A 71 -2.46 9.59 -6.13
CA VAL A 71 -2.74 10.96 -5.69
C VAL A 71 -2.78 11.86 -6.92
N LEU A 72 -3.86 12.64 -7.08
CA LEU A 72 -3.98 13.68 -8.08
C LEU A 72 -4.22 15.02 -7.39
N VAL A 73 -3.60 16.07 -7.89
CA VAL A 73 -3.85 17.46 -7.45
C VAL A 73 -4.10 18.32 -8.67
N ARG A 74 -5.16 19.10 -8.63
CA ARG A 74 -5.44 20.12 -9.65
C ARG A 74 -4.63 21.37 -9.35
N ARG A 75 -3.81 21.77 -10.30
CA ARG A 75 -3.01 22.99 -10.19
C ARG A 75 -3.83 24.24 -10.51
N PRO A 76 -3.37 25.44 -10.12
CA PRO A 76 -4.08 26.69 -10.42
C PRO A 76 -4.34 26.96 -11.91
N ASP A 77 -3.51 26.37 -12.79
CA ASP A 77 -3.67 26.44 -14.25
C ASP A 77 -4.68 25.41 -14.80
N GLY A 78 -5.33 24.65 -13.92
CA GLY A 78 -6.29 23.59 -14.25
C GLY A 78 -5.67 22.25 -14.62
N THR A 79 -4.34 22.15 -14.77
CA THR A 79 -3.66 20.88 -15.09
C THR A 79 -3.63 19.95 -13.87
N LEU A 80 -3.48 18.63 -14.12
CA LEU A 80 -3.36 17.64 -13.06
C LEU A 80 -1.89 17.26 -12.84
N TYR A 81 -1.51 17.19 -11.56
CA TYR A 81 -0.26 16.61 -11.10
C TYR A 81 -0.54 15.26 -10.45
N GLY A 82 0.25 14.23 -10.80
CA GLY A 82 0.13 12.88 -10.26
C GLY A 82 1.28 12.50 -9.34
N ASP A 83 0.95 11.91 -8.19
CA ASP A 83 1.91 11.37 -7.21
C ASP A 83 1.53 9.95 -6.77
N ASN A 84 2.40 9.30 -6.00
CA ASN A 84 2.15 7.98 -5.42
C ASN A 84 2.52 7.96 -3.94
N ALA A 85 1.51 8.02 -3.08
CA ALA A 85 1.64 7.96 -1.64
C ALA A 85 1.76 6.52 -1.09
N ASP A 86 1.40 5.48 -1.86
CA ASP A 86 1.53 4.08 -1.43
C ASP A 86 2.99 3.71 -1.14
N ALA A 87 3.93 4.26 -1.93
CA ALA A 87 5.35 4.03 -1.72
C ALA A 87 5.81 4.55 -0.35
N PHE A 88 5.41 5.78 0.01
CA PHE A 88 5.69 6.33 1.34
C PHE A 88 5.04 5.47 2.43
N GLY A 89 3.76 5.09 2.23
CA GLY A 89 3.04 4.26 3.21
C GLY A 89 3.72 2.92 3.46
N PHE A 90 4.17 2.26 2.41
CA PHE A 90 4.86 0.98 2.55
C PHE A 90 6.28 1.13 3.12
N GLU A 91 7.02 2.16 2.73
CA GLU A 91 8.32 2.46 3.33
C GLU A 91 8.19 2.73 4.85
N TYR A 92 7.16 3.49 5.25
CA TYR A 92 6.85 3.70 6.66
C TYR A 92 6.59 2.37 7.39
N LEU A 93 5.79 1.47 6.80
CA LEU A 93 5.50 0.15 7.36
C LEU A 93 6.79 -0.67 7.59
N VAL A 94 7.72 -0.68 6.62
CA VAL A 94 9.02 -1.35 6.75
C VAL A 94 9.83 -0.74 7.88
N ARG A 95 10.01 0.58 7.88
CA ARG A 95 10.82 1.29 8.91
C ARG A 95 10.23 1.14 10.31
N HIS A 96 8.90 1.19 10.42
CA HIS A 96 8.20 0.99 11.69
C HIS A 96 8.41 -0.40 12.28
N SER A 97 8.68 -1.42 11.48
CA SER A 97 9.02 -2.75 11.97
C SER A 97 10.31 -2.80 12.80
N GLY A 98 11.20 -1.81 12.64
CA GLY A 98 12.50 -1.75 13.30
C GLY A 98 13.53 -2.75 12.75
N VAL A 99 13.20 -3.52 11.72
CA VAL A 99 14.08 -4.54 11.12
C VAL A 99 14.82 -3.95 9.93
N ASP A 100 16.15 -4.01 9.94
CA ASP A 100 16.95 -3.69 8.75
C ASP A 100 16.80 -4.81 7.72
N ILE A 101 16.39 -4.44 6.49
CA ILE A 101 16.16 -5.37 5.39
C ILE A 101 17.24 -5.33 4.31
N ALA A 102 18.25 -4.46 4.43
CA ALA A 102 19.32 -4.35 3.45
C ALA A 102 20.05 -5.69 3.28
N GLY A 103 20.25 -6.12 2.03
CA GLY A 103 20.87 -7.39 1.67
C GLY A 103 20.02 -8.65 1.94
N LYS A 104 18.85 -8.54 2.60
CA LYS A 104 17.99 -9.68 2.90
C LYS A 104 17.20 -10.12 1.66
N LYS A 105 16.93 -11.43 1.57
CA LYS A 105 16.03 -12.00 0.56
C LYS A 105 14.58 -11.78 1.00
N ALA A 106 13.84 -11.03 0.19
CA ALA A 106 12.44 -10.70 0.41
C ALA A 106 11.53 -11.41 -0.61
N LEU A 107 10.56 -12.17 -0.13
CA LEU A 107 9.50 -12.73 -0.95
C LEU A 107 8.27 -11.81 -0.92
N VAL A 108 7.86 -11.36 -2.09
CA VAL A 108 6.62 -10.62 -2.31
C VAL A 108 5.55 -11.60 -2.82
N LEU A 109 4.57 -11.89 -2.00
CA LEU A 109 3.49 -12.81 -2.34
C LEU A 109 2.42 -12.05 -3.15
N GLY A 110 2.25 -12.44 -4.41
CA GLY A 110 1.33 -11.81 -5.36
C GLY A 110 2.03 -10.84 -6.32
N ASN A 111 1.40 -10.64 -7.49
CA ASN A 111 1.85 -9.73 -8.55
C ASN A 111 0.77 -8.70 -8.96
N GLY A 112 -0.14 -8.39 -8.05
CA GLY A 112 -1.21 -7.40 -8.24
C GLY A 112 -0.75 -5.94 -8.12
N GLY A 113 -1.72 -5.01 -8.03
CA GLY A 113 -1.47 -3.57 -8.05
C GLY A 113 -0.56 -3.04 -6.92
N ALA A 114 -0.63 -3.60 -5.72
CA ALA A 114 0.24 -3.21 -4.61
C ALA A 114 1.67 -3.79 -4.75
N SER A 115 1.80 -4.95 -5.41
CA SER A 115 3.07 -5.68 -5.53
C SER A 115 4.17 -4.85 -6.17
N ALA A 116 3.89 -4.14 -7.26
CA ALA A 116 4.89 -3.32 -7.95
C ALA A 116 5.47 -2.22 -7.04
N THR A 117 4.61 -1.56 -6.26
CA THR A 117 5.04 -0.56 -5.28
C THR A 117 5.90 -1.17 -4.18
N VAL A 118 5.47 -2.31 -3.63
CA VAL A 118 6.19 -3.06 -2.59
C VAL A 118 7.57 -3.49 -3.09
N GLN A 119 7.66 -4.07 -4.29
CA GLN A 119 8.93 -4.47 -4.91
C GLN A 119 9.90 -3.29 -5.05
N ALA A 120 9.40 -2.16 -5.57
CA ALA A 120 10.24 -0.98 -5.80
C ALA A 120 10.79 -0.40 -4.50
N VAL A 121 9.97 -0.36 -3.44
CA VAL A 121 10.39 0.15 -2.11
C VAL A 121 11.37 -0.82 -1.46
N LEU A 122 11.10 -2.13 -1.47
CA LEU A 122 12.02 -3.13 -0.91
C LEU A 122 13.39 -3.09 -1.60
N ALA A 123 13.41 -2.98 -2.94
CA ALA A 123 14.64 -2.86 -3.71
C ALA A 123 15.38 -1.54 -3.40
N GLN A 124 14.66 -0.44 -3.22
CA GLN A 124 15.23 0.86 -2.82
C GLN A 124 15.86 0.81 -1.42
N LEU A 125 15.28 0.01 -0.52
CA LEU A 125 15.80 -0.24 0.83
C LEU A 125 16.89 -1.33 0.84
N GLY A 126 17.34 -1.80 -0.33
CA GLY A 126 18.46 -2.72 -0.48
C GLY A 126 18.12 -4.20 -0.34
N ALA A 127 16.86 -4.60 -0.28
CA ALA A 127 16.47 -6.00 -0.24
C ALA A 127 16.60 -6.67 -1.63
N ARG A 128 16.89 -7.97 -1.66
CA ARG A 128 16.86 -8.81 -2.86
C ARG A 128 15.45 -9.39 -3.02
N VAL A 129 14.69 -8.87 -3.98
CA VAL A 129 13.26 -9.16 -4.13
C VAL A 129 13.03 -10.34 -5.08
N THR A 130 12.21 -11.30 -4.63
CA THR A 130 11.62 -12.37 -5.46
C THR A 130 10.11 -12.30 -5.34
N VAL A 131 9.40 -12.40 -6.47
CA VAL A 131 7.94 -12.36 -6.51
C VAL A 131 7.39 -13.78 -6.63
N ILE A 132 6.54 -14.16 -5.71
CA ILE A 132 5.81 -15.43 -5.75
C ILE A 132 4.41 -15.16 -6.32
N SER A 133 4.09 -15.76 -7.45
CA SER A 133 2.78 -15.63 -8.07
C SER A 133 2.25 -16.96 -8.58
N ARG A 134 0.94 -17.04 -8.86
CA ARG A 134 0.29 -18.29 -9.30
C ARG A 134 0.79 -18.79 -10.66
N SER A 135 1.26 -17.90 -11.52
CA SER A 135 1.68 -18.16 -12.89
C SER A 135 3.14 -17.78 -13.17
N GLY A 136 3.92 -17.40 -12.13
CA GLY A 136 5.33 -17.06 -12.25
C GLY A 136 6.22 -18.31 -12.30
N GLU A 137 7.48 -18.11 -12.66
CA GLU A 137 8.54 -19.13 -12.51
C GLU A 137 8.69 -19.51 -11.03
N ASP A 138 8.76 -18.48 -10.16
CA ASP A 138 8.67 -18.63 -8.72
C ASP A 138 7.20 -18.55 -8.30
N ASN A 139 6.69 -19.66 -7.75
CA ASN A 139 5.28 -19.81 -7.45
C ASN A 139 5.04 -20.63 -6.17
N TYR A 140 3.77 -20.77 -5.79
CA TYR A 140 3.41 -21.45 -4.53
C TYR A 140 3.70 -22.97 -4.53
N ALA A 141 3.99 -23.59 -5.67
CA ALA A 141 4.33 -25.01 -5.75
C ALA A 141 5.83 -25.29 -5.61
N ASN A 142 6.69 -24.25 -5.62
CA ASN A 142 8.14 -24.39 -5.50
C ASN A 142 8.76 -23.49 -4.43
N LEU A 143 8.00 -23.20 -3.36
CA LEU A 143 8.43 -22.33 -2.25
C LEU A 143 9.69 -22.85 -1.53
N GLU A 144 9.96 -24.16 -1.57
CA GLU A 144 11.16 -24.77 -1.01
C GLU A 144 12.46 -24.20 -1.55
N ARG A 145 12.45 -23.68 -2.80
CA ARG A 145 13.60 -22.97 -3.40
C ARG A 145 13.95 -21.67 -2.68
N HIS A 146 13.05 -21.19 -1.85
CA HIS A 146 13.14 -19.91 -1.17
C HIS A 146 13.08 -20.04 0.36
N ALA A 147 13.36 -21.23 0.90
CA ALA A 147 13.38 -21.49 2.35
C ALA A 147 14.36 -20.57 3.11
N ASP A 148 15.34 -19.98 2.42
CA ASP A 148 16.29 -19.00 2.93
C ASP A 148 15.75 -17.56 2.98
N ALA A 149 14.47 -17.34 2.66
CA ALA A 149 13.87 -16.01 2.70
C ALA A 149 13.84 -15.45 4.13
N GLN A 150 14.19 -14.18 4.24
CA GLN A 150 14.32 -13.47 5.51
C GLN A 150 13.22 -12.42 5.72
N VAL A 151 12.56 -12.00 4.65
CA VAL A 151 11.43 -11.06 4.69
C VAL A 151 10.29 -11.64 3.85
N ILE A 152 9.09 -11.67 4.41
CA ILE A 152 7.88 -12.11 3.69
C ILE A 152 6.87 -10.99 3.69
N VAL A 153 6.39 -10.61 2.50
CA VAL A 153 5.41 -9.53 2.33
C VAL A 153 4.20 -10.07 1.57
N ASN A 154 3.04 -10.10 2.23
CA ASN A 154 1.79 -10.44 1.56
C ASN A 154 1.21 -9.21 0.85
N THR A 155 1.08 -9.28 -0.47
CA THR A 155 0.39 -8.29 -1.31
C THR A 155 -0.85 -8.87 -1.98
N THR A 156 -1.27 -10.06 -1.58
CA THR A 156 -2.49 -10.73 -2.06
C THR A 156 -3.69 -10.37 -1.18
N PRO A 157 -4.93 -10.59 -1.63
CA PRO A 157 -6.12 -10.46 -0.79
C PRO A 157 -6.32 -11.65 0.17
N VAL A 158 -5.40 -12.62 0.23
CA VAL A 158 -5.54 -13.77 1.15
C VAL A 158 -5.50 -13.30 2.60
N GLY A 159 -6.50 -13.69 3.36
CA GLY A 159 -6.65 -13.27 4.77
C GLY A 159 -7.45 -11.99 4.97
N MET A 160 -7.83 -11.29 3.89
CA MET A 160 -8.67 -10.09 3.93
C MET A 160 -10.15 -10.46 4.20
N TYR A 161 -10.84 -9.62 4.94
CA TYR A 161 -12.30 -9.73 5.14
C TYR A 161 -13.06 -9.70 3.79
N PRO A 162 -14.10 -10.53 3.60
CA PRO A 162 -14.69 -11.46 4.56
C PRO A 162 -13.99 -12.83 4.66
N ASN A 163 -13.02 -13.14 3.79
CA ASN A 163 -12.36 -14.44 3.72
C ASN A 163 -11.15 -14.53 4.67
N THR A 164 -11.37 -14.24 5.94
CA THR A 164 -10.34 -14.28 6.99
C THR A 164 -9.92 -15.71 7.34
N GLY A 165 -8.89 -15.85 8.19
CA GLY A 165 -8.45 -17.14 8.72
C GLY A 165 -7.54 -17.96 7.80
N LYS A 166 -7.23 -17.45 6.58
CA LYS A 166 -6.27 -18.07 5.66
C LYS A 166 -5.00 -17.24 5.58
N ALA A 167 -3.86 -17.90 5.52
CA ALA A 167 -2.57 -17.30 5.21
C ALA A 167 -2.11 -17.72 3.82
N ALA A 168 -1.36 -16.84 3.15
CA ALA A 168 -0.87 -17.11 1.80
C ALA A 168 0.23 -18.18 1.79
N VAL A 169 0.98 -18.31 2.88
CA VAL A 169 2.04 -19.31 3.08
C VAL A 169 2.05 -19.79 4.54
N ASP A 170 2.70 -20.92 4.79
CA ASP A 170 3.05 -21.38 6.13
C ASP A 170 4.47 -20.87 6.46
N LEU A 171 4.60 -20.01 7.48
CA LEU A 171 5.86 -19.39 7.85
C LEU A 171 6.91 -20.39 8.38
N ARG A 172 6.50 -21.58 8.81
CA ARG A 172 7.42 -22.65 9.22
C ARG A 172 8.32 -23.16 8.08
N GLN A 173 7.94 -22.88 6.82
CA GLN A 173 8.76 -23.18 5.64
C GLN A 173 9.97 -22.25 5.49
N PHE A 174 10.04 -21.15 6.27
CA PHE A 174 11.07 -20.11 6.15
C PHE A 174 11.81 -19.91 7.48
N PRO A 175 12.70 -20.84 7.86
CA PRO A 175 13.35 -20.82 9.17
C PRO A 175 14.26 -19.60 9.40
N GLN A 176 14.63 -18.86 8.35
CA GLN A 176 15.42 -17.64 8.45
C GLN A 176 14.56 -16.36 8.42
N CYS A 177 13.23 -16.49 8.44
CA CYS A 177 12.33 -15.35 8.38
C CYS A 177 12.51 -14.45 9.60
N ALA A 178 12.89 -13.19 9.35
CA ALA A 178 13.15 -12.17 10.36
C ALA A 178 12.10 -11.05 10.37
N LEU A 179 11.25 -10.98 9.34
CA LEU A 179 10.19 -9.97 9.22
C LEU A 179 9.04 -10.47 8.37
N VAL A 180 7.82 -10.24 8.84
CA VAL A 180 6.59 -10.48 8.09
C VAL A 180 5.79 -9.19 7.98
N LEU A 181 5.44 -8.81 6.76
CA LEU A 181 4.59 -7.65 6.46
C LEU A 181 3.34 -8.11 5.70
N ASP A 182 2.21 -7.51 6.01
CA ASP A 182 0.97 -7.76 5.30
C ASP A 182 0.33 -6.43 4.88
N VAL A 183 0.04 -6.22 3.60
CA VAL A 183 -0.64 -5.00 3.15
C VAL A 183 -2.14 -5.04 3.42
N VAL A 184 -2.68 -6.18 3.80
CA VAL A 184 -4.07 -6.29 4.27
C VAL A 184 -4.19 -5.52 5.60
N TYR A 185 -5.22 -4.67 5.69
CA TYR A 185 -5.51 -3.89 6.90
C TYR A 185 -6.80 -4.30 7.61
N ASN A 186 -7.67 -5.04 6.95
CA ASN A 186 -8.89 -5.57 7.53
C ASN A 186 -9.01 -7.09 7.27
N PRO A 187 -8.86 -7.92 8.30
CA PRO A 187 -8.66 -7.59 9.73
C PRO A 187 -7.28 -6.99 10.01
N ALA A 188 -7.13 -6.28 11.11
CA ALA A 188 -5.84 -5.69 11.53
C ALA A 188 -4.78 -6.75 11.87
N ARG A 189 -5.19 -7.97 12.25
CA ARG A 189 -4.34 -9.14 12.50
C ARG A 189 -4.81 -10.28 11.59
N THR A 190 -4.15 -10.42 10.46
CA THR A 190 -4.41 -11.51 9.51
C THR A 190 -3.88 -12.85 10.04
N ALA A 191 -4.31 -13.96 9.47
CA ALA A 191 -3.78 -15.29 9.83
C ALA A 191 -2.25 -15.38 9.61
N LEU A 192 -1.70 -14.67 8.63
CA LEU A 192 -0.26 -14.61 8.40
C LEU A 192 0.47 -13.88 9.55
N LEU A 193 -0.05 -12.74 10.00
CA LEU A 193 0.52 -12.00 11.13
C LEU A 193 0.39 -12.80 12.45
N LEU A 194 -0.72 -13.50 12.66
CA LEU A 194 -0.90 -14.38 13.81
C LEU A 194 0.11 -15.54 13.83
N GLN A 195 0.45 -16.10 12.66
CA GLN A 195 1.53 -17.09 12.57
C GLN A 195 2.89 -16.48 12.95
N ALA A 196 3.19 -15.26 12.45
CA ALA A 196 4.44 -14.57 12.77
C ALA A 196 4.56 -14.31 14.28
N GLU A 197 3.49 -13.81 14.91
CA GLU A 197 3.43 -13.59 16.36
C GLU A 197 3.67 -14.91 17.15
N ALA A 198 3.02 -16.00 16.74
CA ALA A 198 3.18 -17.32 17.39
C ALA A 198 4.61 -17.88 17.26
N LEU A 199 5.34 -17.50 16.21
CA LEU A 199 6.72 -17.89 15.96
C LEU A 199 7.74 -16.87 16.52
N GLY A 200 7.29 -15.79 17.16
CA GLY A 200 8.16 -14.73 17.67
C GLY A 200 8.84 -13.91 16.57
N ILE A 201 8.29 -13.90 15.35
CA ILE A 201 8.83 -13.14 14.22
C ILE A 201 8.24 -11.73 14.24
N PRO A 202 9.07 -10.66 14.19
CA PRO A 202 8.61 -9.29 14.02
C PRO A 202 7.64 -9.17 12.85
N CYS A 203 6.51 -8.49 13.06
CA CYS A 203 5.51 -8.36 12.00
C CYS A 203 4.72 -7.05 12.12
N ALA A 204 4.22 -6.57 10.98
CA ALA A 204 3.36 -5.39 10.92
C ALA A 204 2.30 -5.50 9.81
N GLY A 205 1.10 -4.98 10.07
CA GLY A 205 -0.05 -5.05 9.16
C GLY A 205 -0.31 -3.75 8.40
N GLY A 206 -1.11 -3.86 7.34
CA GLY A 206 -1.38 -2.82 6.35
C GLY A 206 -2.06 -1.55 6.88
N LEU A 207 -2.59 -1.58 8.10
CA LEU A 207 -3.20 -0.38 8.68
C LEU A 207 -2.17 0.75 8.88
N TYR A 208 -0.91 0.43 9.21
CA TYR A 208 0.17 1.43 9.26
C TYR A 208 0.40 2.05 7.88
N MET A 209 0.48 1.22 6.84
CA MET A 209 0.62 1.68 5.45
C MET A 209 -0.57 2.56 5.04
N LEU A 210 -1.79 2.17 5.40
CA LEU A 210 -3.01 2.89 5.06
C LEU A 210 -3.03 4.30 5.69
N VAL A 211 -2.65 4.44 6.95
CA VAL A 211 -2.61 5.75 7.62
C VAL A 211 -1.45 6.59 7.08
N ALA A 212 -0.28 6.01 6.92
CA ALA A 212 0.89 6.73 6.44
C ALA A 212 0.70 7.26 4.99
N GLN A 213 0.10 6.46 4.08
CA GLN A 213 -0.20 6.94 2.73
C GLN A 213 -1.26 8.05 2.74
N ALA A 214 -2.24 8.01 3.65
CA ALA A 214 -3.24 9.07 3.77
C ALA A 214 -2.61 10.37 4.30
N LYS A 215 -1.70 10.28 5.29
CA LYS A 215 -0.89 11.42 5.74
C LYS A 215 -0.09 12.04 4.58
N ARG A 216 0.58 11.22 3.78
CA ARG A 216 1.32 11.70 2.62
C ARG A 216 0.41 12.32 1.55
N SER A 217 -0.76 11.73 1.30
CA SER A 217 -1.77 12.32 0.40
C SER A 217 -2.23 13.68 0.91
N CYS A 218 -2.51 13.82 2.21
CA CYS A 218 -2.89 15.08 2.83
C CYS A 218 -1.82 16.17 2.62
N GLU A 219 -0.54 15.84 2.80
CA GLU A 219 0.57 16.76 2.54
C GLU A 219 0.63 17.23 1.08
N VAL A 220 0.41 16.29 0.14
CA VAL A 220 0.39 16.61 -1.30
C VAL A 220 -0.82 17.46 -1.66
N PHE A 221 -1.99 17.23 -1.05
CA PHE A 221 -3.22 18.00 -1.27
C PHE A 221 -3.10 19.44 -0.78
N THR A 222 -2.52 19.63 0.41
CA THR A 222 -2.51 20.92 1.12
C THR A 222 -1.21 21.72 0.91
N GLY A 223 -0.15 21.06 0.46
CA GLY A 223 1.19 21.66 0.40
C GLY A 223 1.81 21.87 1.79
N THR A 224 1.24 21.29 2.85
CA THR A 224 1.70 21.42 4.25
C THR A 224 2.35 20.14 4.73
N THR A 225 3.21 20.21 5.74
CA THR A 225 3.79 19.04 6.40
C THR A 225 2.93 18.65 7.60
N VAL A 226 2.65 17.36 7.72
CA VAL A 226 1.95 16.76 8.86
C VAL A 226 2.97 15.97 9.69
N ASP A 227 2.91 16.08 11.02
CA ASP A 227 3.84 15.36 11.92
C ASP A 227 3.65 13.83 11.80
N ASP A 228 4.75 13.08 11.78
CA ASP A 228 4.71 11.62 11.68
C ASP A 228 4.07 10.94 12.89
N GLY A 229 4.03 11.61 14.05
CA GLY A 229 3.32 11.15 15.24
C GLY A 229 1.82 10.95 15.04
N GLU A 230 1.23 11.72 14.10
CA GLU A 230 -0.16 11.58 13.73
C GLU A 230 -0.49 10.18 13.16
N ILE A 231 0.47 9.55 12.47
CA ILE A 231 0.29 8.18 11.96
C ILE A 231 0.00 7.22 13.11
N LEU A 232 0.79 7.28 14.18
CA LEU A 232 0.60 6.40 15.34
C LEU A 232 -0.66 6.75 16.14
N ARG A 233 -0.99 8.04 16.24
CA ARG A 233 -2.20 8.50 16.92
C ARG A 233 -3.45 7.94 16.22
N ILE A 234 -3.56 8.14 14.90
CA ILE A 234 -4.69 7.68 14.09
C ILE A 234 -4.75 6.14 14.05
N TYR A 235 -3.60 5.49 13.87
CA TYR A 235 -3.53 4.02 13.91
C TYR A 235 -4.11 3.44 15.21
N ARG A 236 -3.73 4.00 16.38
CA ARG A 236 -4.23 3.53 17.69
C ARG A 236 -5.74 3.70 17.81
N ARG A 237 -6.29 4.80 17.30
CA ARG A 237 -7.73 5.06 17.31
C ARG A 237 -8.51 4.08 16.44
N LEU A 238 -7.99 3.74 15.25
CA LEU A 238 -8.67 2.82 14.33
C LEU A 238 -8.63 1.35 14.79
N ARG A 239 -7.80 1.01 15.77
CA ARG A 239 -7.72 -0.34 16.36
C ARG A 239 -8.67 -0.55 17.54
N GLN A 240 -9.28 0.47 18.05
CA GLN A 240 -10.28 0.40 19.12
C GLN A 240 -11.64 -0.01 18.56
#